data_0745b635483e2e8fc4bc4d1575aff0ad
#
_entry.id   0745b635483e2e8fc4bc4d1575aff0ad
#
_cell.length_a   1.000
_cell.length_b   1.000
_cell.length_c   1.000
_cell.angle_alpha   90.00
_cell.angle_beta   90.00
_cell.angle_gamma   90.00
#
_symmetry.space_group_name_H-M   'P 1'
#
loop_
_entity.id
_entity.type
_entity.pdbx_description
1 polymer ?
#
loop_
_entity_poly.entity_id
_entity_poly.type
_entity_poly.pdbx_seq_one_letter_code
_entity_poly.pdbx_strand_id
1 'polypeptide(L)'
;MNKLDIVFSFISKKSFQDRLRKINIFIALISILLVIRMFTNESLDIREINNLNILEIIYLAIIYLNNAYIWSKFSNQNVSNVNFKVFADWAYSNIGKYIPGGIGLALIRLNQDGDENKSKKIIFGLLEEQFLYPLLSIPVLILCKFLIKIENFIFVYIFVQIVFFYLFRYFYLLNKTIKYNSMINFSKPILFSLLSSNLIVFFIFYNQGIDDYLLKAIFYLIASNVGLFFVGVPAGIGIRELIFIYLVGTSTPFAELAIVLIYIRLLFLIVDTIFGLIGFLIKLKNQ
;
A
#
# COMPACT_ATOMS: atom_id res chain seq x y z
N MET A 1 -8.47 4.34 32.94
CA MET A 1 -7.53 4.06 31.82
C MET A 1 -8.34 3.51 30.66
N ASN A 2 -8.32 4.17 29.51
CA ASN A 2 -9.10 3.71 28.35
C ASN A 2 -8.47 2.42 27.81
N LYS A 3 -9.27 1.48 27.24
CA LYS A 3 -8.75 0.22 26.65
C LYS A 3 -7.62 0.48 25.63
N LEU A 4 -7.69 1.63 24.94
CA LEU A 4 -6.64 2.09 24.03
C LEU A 4 -5.32 2.41 24.74
N ASP A 5 -5.35 3.02 25.94
CA ASP A 5 -4.14 3.36 26.71
C ASP A 5 -3.40 2.10 27.18
N ILE A 6 -4.15 1.02 27.49
CA ILE A 6 -3.56 -0.29 27.83
C ILE A 6 -2.85 -0.90 26.62
N VAL A 7 -3.48 -0.87 25.46
CA VAL A 7 -2.88 -1.39 24.21
C VAL A 7 -1.63 -0.57 23.84
N PHE A 8 -1.69 0.76 23.96
CA PHE A 8 -0.54 1.63 23.69
C PHE A 8 0.61 1.39 24.69
N SER A 9 0.30 1.23 25.99
CA SER A 9 1.32 0.94 27.00
C SER A 9 1.98 -0.43 26.77
N PHE A 10 1.25 -1.41 26.21
CA PHE A 10 1.79 -2.72 25.87
C PHE A 10 2.67 -2.66 24.61
N ILE A 11 2.20 -1.97 23.56
CA ILE A 11 2.95 -1.82 22.31
C ILE A 11 4.21 -0.98 22.50
N SER A 12 4.19 0.00 23.42
CA SER A 12 5.34 0.85 23.73
C SER A 12 6.42 0.18 24.58
N LYS A 13 6.16 -1.02 25.16
CA LYS A 13 7.17 -1.76 25.93
C LYS A 13 8.32 -2.17 25.00
N LYS A 14 9.54 -1.70 25.33
CA LYS A 14 10.77 -2.00 24.59
C LYS A 14 10.96 -3.50 24.34
N SER A 15 10.68 -4.33 25.35
CA SER A 15 10.80 -5.80 25.24
C SER A 15 9.83 -6.41 24.22
N PHE A 16 8.62 -5.86 24.08
CA PHE A 16 7.65 -6.31 23.09
C PHE A 16 8.05 -5.88 21.67
N GLN A 17 8.52 -4.65 21.52
CA GLN A 17 9.03 -4.13 20.25
C GLN A 17 10.26 -4.93 19.76
N ASP A 18 11.18 -5.29 20.67
CA ASP A 18 12.37 -6.08 20.35
C ASP A 18 11.99 -7.51 19.91
N ARG A 19 10.99 -8.13 20.55
CA ARG A 19 10.48 -9.45 20.14
C ARG A 19 9.80 -9.39 18.77
N LEU A 20 8.91 -8.43 18.56
CA LEU A 20 8.27 -8.22 17.25
C LEU A 20 9.30 -7.97 16.15
N ARG A 21 10.31 -7.14 16.42
CA ARG A 21 11.38 -6.87 15.47
C ARG A 21 12.13 -8.15 15.07
N LYS A 22 12.48 -9.01 16.03
CA LYS A 22 13.16 -10.29 15.75
C LYS A 22 12.28 -11.23 14.92
N ILE A 23 10.99 -11.37 15.28
CA ILE A 23 10.04 -12.20 14.54
C ILE A 23 9.90 -11.67 13.11
N ASN A 24 9.77 -10.37 12.94
CA ASN A 24 9.61 -9.74 11.64
C ASN A 24 10.85 -9.90 10.74
N ILE A 25 12.05 -9.74 11.31
CA ILE A 25 13.30 -10.00 10.59
C ILE A 25 13.37 -11.47 10.16
N PHE A 26 12.98 -12.40 11.03
CA PHE A 26 12.98 -13.83 10.73
C PHE A 26 11.99 -14.17 9.60
N ILE A 27 10.76 -13.64 9.65
CA ILE A 27 9.77 -13.82 8.59
C ILE A 27 10.27 -13.20 7.27
N ALA A 28 10.84 -12.00 7.31
CA ALA A 28 11.39 -11.34 6.12
C ALA A 28 12.52 -12.18 5.50
N LEU A 29 13.45 -12.70 6.31
CA LEU A 29 14.54 -13.55 5.82
C LEU A 29 14.02 -14.83 5.19
N ILE A 30 13.08 -15.54 5.82
CA ILE A 30 12.46 -16.74 5.24
C ILE A 30 11.77 -16.39 3.93
N SER A 31 10.98 -15.32 3.88
CA SER A 31 10.28 -14.91 2.68
C SER A 31 11.23 -14.56 1.54
N ILE A 32 12.34 -13.86 1.83
CA ILE A 32 13.38 -13.56 0.84
C ILE A 32 14.06 -14.83 0.35
N LEU A 33 14.42 -15.76 1.26
CA LEU A 33 15.05 -17.03 0.89
C LEU A 33 14.14 -17.89 0.02
N LEU A 34 12.84 -17.94 0.33
CA LEU A 34 11.86 -18.65 -0.49
C LEU A 34 11.75 -18.03 -1.88
N VAL A 35 11.69 -16.70 -1.96
CA VAL A 35 11.66 -16.00 -3.25
C VAL A 35 12.94 -16.26 -4.04
N ILE A 36 14.13 -16.13 -3.42
CA ILE A 36 15.41 -16.42 -4.08
C ILE A 36 15.42 -17.86 -4.59
N ARG A 37 15.02 -18.84 -3.76
CA ARG A 37 14.95 -20.25 -4.16
C ARG A 37 14.03 -20.48 -5.34
N MET A 38 12.89 -19.78 -5.40
CA MET A 38 11.95 -19.86 -6.52
C MET A 38 12.58 -19.28 -7.80
N PHE A 39 13.33 -18.17 -7.68
CA PHE A 39 13.99 -17.53 -8.82
C PHE A 39 15.23 -18.30 -9.31
N THR A 40 15.97 -18.97 -8.43
CA THR A 40 17.16 -19.75 -8.81
C THR A 40 16.85 -21.06 -9.51
N ASN A 41 15.65 -21.60 -9.31
CA ASN A 41 15.22 -22.84 -9.94
C ASN A 41 14.74 -22.65 -11.40
N GLU A 42 14.55 -21.42 -11.83
CA GLU A 42 14.07 -21.06 -13.15
C GLU A 42 15.10 -20.19 -13.89
N SER A 43 15.39 -20.52 -15.14
CA SER A 43 16.21 -19.68 -16.00
C SER A 43 15.40 -18.47 -16.48
N LEU A 44 15.37 -17.41 -15.68
CA LEU A 44 14.67 -16.18 -16.03
C LEU A 44 15.45 -15.40 -17.06
N ASP A 45 14.88 -15.22 -18.24
CA ASP A 45 15.41 -14.23 -19.20
C ASP A 45 14.83 -12.84 -18.89
N ILE A 46 15.62 -12.03 -18.18
CA ILE A 46 15.23 -10.64 -17.82
C ILE A 46 14.98 -9.79 -19.10
N ARG A 47 15.42 -10.23 -20.27
CA ARG A 47 15.17 -9.54 -21.54
C ARG A 47 13.70 -9.57 -21.97
N GLU A 48 12.91 -10.48 -21.40
CA GLU A 48 11.45 -10.56 -21.60
C GLU A 48 10.67 -9.45 -20.85
N ILE A 49 11.32 -8.69 -19.94
CA ILE A 49 10.68 -7.52 -19.36
C ILE A 49 10.46 -6.51 -20.48
N ASN A 50 9.20 -6.38 -20.90
CA ASN A 50 8.80 -5.30 -21.81
C ASN A 50 9.28 -3.96 -21.24
N ASN A 51 9.79 -3.09 -22.09
CA ASN A 51 10.39 -1.82 -21.71
C ASN A 51 9.55 -1.07 -20.67
N LEU A 52 10.22 -0.51 -19.65
CA LEU A 52 9.61 0.33 -18.64
C LEU A 52 8.70 1.39 -19.31
N ASN A 53 7.41 1.30 -19.07
CA ASN A 53 6.44 2.21 -19.67
C ASN A 53 6.39 3.51 -18.85
N ILE A 54 6.85 4.59 -19.46
CA ILE A 54 6.87 5.92 -18.83
C ILE A 54 5.47 6.37 -18.40
N LEU A 55 4.42 5.95 -19.10
CA LEU A 55 3.04 6.28 -18.75
C LEU A 55 2.62 5.65 -17.42
N GLU A 56 3.10 4.45 -17.10
CA GLU A 56 2.85 3.79 -15.82
C GLU A 56 3.53 4.53 -14.67
N ILE A 57 4.75 5.02 -14.88
CA ILE A 57 5.48 5.84 -13.90
C ILE A 57 4.73 7.15 -13.64
N ILE A 58 4.29 7.83 -14.71
CA ILE A 58 3.52 9.07 -14.58
C ILE A 58 2.20 8.83 -13.84
N TYR A 59 1.50 7.75 -14.17
CA TYR A 59 0.24 7.41 -13.52
C TYR A 59 0.43 7.10 -12.02
N LEU A 60 1.47 6.33 -11.66
CA LEU A 60 1.85 6.10 -10.27
C LEU A 60 2.21 7.40 -9.55
N ALA A 61 2.94 8.31 -10.21
CA ALA A 61 3.27 9.61 -9.64
C ALA A 61 2.01 10.42 -9.30
N ILE A 62 0.98 10.39 -10.15
CA ILE A 62 -0.31 11.04 -9.89
C ILE A 62 -0.99 10.44 -8.64
N ILE A 63 -0.98 9.11 -8.49
CA ILE A 63 -1.50 8.44 -7.30
C ILE A 63 -0.75 8.90 -6.04
N TYR A 64 0.57 8.98 -6.11
CA TYR A 64 1.42 9.44 -5.00
C TYR A 64 1.13 10.90 -4.61
N LEU A 65 0.97 11.78 -5.59
CA LEU A 65 0.57 13.18 -5.35
C LEU A 65 -0.80 13.25 -4.65
N ASN A 66 -1.76 12.44 -5.08
CA ASN A 66 -3.07 12.37 -4.44
C ASN A 66 -2.98 11.84 -2.99
N ASN A 67 -2.16 10.80 -2.73
CA ASN A 67 -1.96 10.27 -1.38
C ASN A 67 -1.29 11.29 -0.46
N ALA A 68 -0.29 12.02 -0.97
CA ALA A 68 0.34 13.11 -0.26
C ALA A 68 -0.65 14.24 0.06
N TYR A 69 -1.54 14.57 -0.88
CA TYR A 69 -2.62 15.53 -0.67
C TYR A 69 -3.58 15.07 0.44
N ILE A 70 -4.03 13.81 0.42
CA ILE A 70 -4.89 13.24 1.48
C ILE A 70 -4.20 13.40 2.82
N TRP A 71 -2.92 13.01 2.91
CA TRP A 71 -2.14 13.11 4.13
C TRP A 71 -1.99 14.56 4.61
N SER A 72 -1.70 15.50 3.71
CA SER A 72 -1.54 16.91 4.04
C SER A 72 -2.82 17.52 4.62
N LYS A 73 -3.96 17.16 4.08
CA LYS A 73 -5.27 17.59 4.58
C LYS A 73 -5.63 16.93 5.91
N PHE A 74 -5.28 15.67 6.08
CA PHE A 74 -5.50 14.94 7.32
C PHE A 74 -4.66 15.50 8.48
N SER A 75 -3.38 15.76 8.24
CA SER A 75 -2.46 16.27 9.28
C SER A 75 -2.69 17.73 9.64
N ASN A 76 -3.06 18.59 8.66
CA ASN A 76 -3.20 20.04 8.80
C ASN A 76 -4.63 20.51 8.56
N GLN A 77 -5.56 20.23 9.47
CA GLN A 77 -7.00 20.52 9.30
C GLN A 77 -7.39 22.00 9.18
N ASN A 78 -6.53 22.91 9.59
CA ASN A 78 -6.83 24.35 9.62
C ASN A 78 -6.21 25.14 8.46
N VAL A 79 -5.53 24.48 7.51
CA VAL A 79 -4.82 25.19 6.45
C VAL A 79 -5.53 24.97 5.13
N SER A 80 -6.04 26.04 4.53
CA SER A 80 -6.62 26.06 3.20
C SER A 80 -5.62 25.65 2.12
N ASN A 81 -4.32 25.83 2.36
CA ASN A 81 -3.25 25.55 1.43
C ASN A 81 -2.53 24.24 1.77
N VAL A 82 -2.13 23.50 0.75
CA VAL A 82 -1.25 22.33 0.89
C VAL A 82 0.08 22.79 1.46
N ASN A 83 0.42 22.33 2.66
CA ASN A 83 1.69 22.67 3.27
C ASN A 83 2.79 21.77 2.66
N PHE A 84 3.71 22.40 1.91
CA PHE A 84 4.83 21.71 1.27
C PHE A 84 5.71 20.93 2.27
N LYS A 85 5.80 21.39 3.51
CA LYS A 85 6.50 20.67 4.58
C LYS A 85 5.84 19.30 4.84
N VAL A 86 4.52 19.27 4.99
CA VAL A 86 3.79 18.01 5.25
C VAL A 86 3.85 17.08 4.04
N PHE A 87 3.80 17.64 2.83
CA PHE A 87 4.03 16.86 1.61
C PHE A 87 5.44 16.23 1.62
N ALA A 88 6.47 17.01 1.90
CA ALA A 88 7.85 16.53 1.97
C ALA A 88 8.03 15.45 3.05
N ASP A 89 7.41 15.63 4.20
CA ASP A 89 7.44 14.69 5.32
C ASP A 89 6.76 13.36 4.95
N TRP A 90 5.61 13.43 4.27
CA TRP A 90 4.92 12.23 3.76
C TRP A 90 5.78 11.51 2.71
N ALA A 91 6.29 12.23 1.72
CA ALA A 91 7.10 11.68 0.65
C ALA A 91 8.38 11.01 1.18
N TYR A 92 9.10 11.69 2.07
CA TYR A 92 10.29 11.14 2.72
C TYR A 92 9.98 9.91 3.58
N SER A 93 8.84 9.91 4.28
CA SER A 93 8.46 8.79 5.15
C SER A 93 8.21 7.48 4.38
N ASN A 94 7.82 7.56 3.09
CA ASN A 94 7.58 6.37 2.28
C ASN A 94 8.83 5.51 2.07
N ILE A 95 10.04 6.11 2.12
CA ILE A 95 11.28 5.32 2.13
C ILE A 95 11.34 4.42 3.37
N GLY A 96 10.75 4.86 4.47
CA GLY A 96 10.72 4.11 5.73
C GLY A 96 10.02 2.75 5.66
N LYS A 97 9.16 2.52 4.66
CA LYS A 97 8.51 1.20 4.47
C LYS A 97 9.50 0.09 4.08
N TYR A 98 10.68 0.46 3.55
CA TYR A 98 11.75 -0.47 3.21
C TYR A 98 12.69 -0.77 4.38
N ILE A 99 12.57 -0.04 5.50
CA ILE A 99 13.33 -0.32 6.71
C ILE A 99 12.81 -1.61 7.36
N PRO A 100 13.69 -2.60 7.63
CA PRO A 100 13.29 -3.84 8.27
C PRO A 100 12.57 -3.59 9.60
N GLY A 101 11.45 -4.30 9.81
CA GLY A 101 10.64 -4.17 11.02
C GLY A 101 9.33 -3.41 10.83
N GLY A 102 9.02 -2.89 9.61
CA GLY A 102 7.74 -2.25 9.28
C GLY A 102 7.40 -0.96 10.04
N ILE A 103 8.27 -0.56 10.97
CA ILE A 103 8.04 0.57 11.88
C ILE A 103 8.63 1.86 11.29
N GLY A 104 9.53 1.74 10.30
CA GLY A 104 10.27 2.90 9.77
C GLY A 104 9.36 4.03 9.27
N LEU A 105 8.32 3.69 8.52
CA LEU A 105 7.33 4.66 8.05
C LEU A 105 6.64 5.38 9.22
N ALA A 106 6.21 4.62 10.23
CA ALA A 106 5.55 5.17 11.42
C ALA A 106 6.50 6.04 12.24
N LEU A 107 7.73 5.58 12.47
CA LEU A 107 8.73 6.32 13.24
C LEU A 107 9.11 7.65 12.56
N ILE A 108 9.32 7.62 11.24
CA ILE A 108 9.64 8.84 10.50
C ILE A 108 8.48 9.84 10.62
N ARG A 109 7.24 9.41 10.51
CA ARG A 109 6.06 10.28 10.64
C ARG A 109 5.85 10.80 12.07
N LEU A 110 6.09 9.96 13.09
CA LEU A 110 5.94 10.34 14.49
C LEU A 110 7.02 11.32 14.97
N ASN A 111 8.25 11.17 14.50
CA ASN A 111 9.36 12.06 14.89
C ASN A 111 9.24 13.48 14.32
N GLN A 112 8.27 13.74 13.47
CA GLN A 112 8.09 15.05 12.85
C GLN A 112 7.35 16.07 13.72
N ASP A 113 6.61 15.60 14.73
CA ASP A 113 5.79 16.46 15.59
C ASP A 113 5.91 16.00 17.07
N GLY A 114 6.53 16.82 17.89
CA GLY A 114 6.73 16.55 19.33
C GLY A 114 5.46 16.66 20.21
N ASP A 115 4.27 16.85 19.63
CA ASP A 115 3.00 17.02 20.35
C ASP A 115 2.27 15.66 20.47
N GLU A 116 1.96 15.25 21.70
CA GLU A 116 1.31 13.97 22.01
C GLU A 116 -0.05 13.80 21.34
N ASN A 117 -0.84 14.86 21.21
CA ASN A 117 -2.14 14.82 20.55
C ASN A 117 -2.01 14.63 19.03
N LYS A 118 -0.99 15.20 18.43
CA LYS A 118 -0.67 14.99 17.02
C LYS A 118 -0.17 13.58 16.77
N SER A 119 0.62 13.02 17.68
CA SER A 119 1.11 11.64 17.59
C SER A 119 -0.05 10.62 17.53
N LYS A 120 -1.07 10.77 18.35
CA LYS A 120 -2.28 9.92 18.30
C LYS A 120 -3.01 10.01 16.95
N LYS A 121 -3.13 11.22 16.41
CA LYS A 121 -3.74 11.46 15.11
C LYS A 121 -2.94 10.81 13.97
N ILE A 122 -1.61 10.95 13.98
CA ILE A 122 -0.72 10.34 13.02
C ILE A 122 -0.85 8.81 13.04
N ILE A 123 -0.84 8.20 14.23
CA ILE A 123 -1.04 6.75 14.38
C ILE A 123 -2.38 6.31 13.81
N PHE A 124 -3.46 7.06 14.11
CA PHE A 124 -4.78 6.75 13.58
C PHE A 124 -4.82 6.83 12.05
N GLY A 125 -4.24 7.87 11.46
CA GLY A 125 -4.13 7.98 10.00
C GLY A 125 -3.31 6.87 9.36
N LEU A 126 -2.23 6.44 10.01
CA LEU A 126 -1.44 5.29 9.55
C LEU A 126 -2.26 3.99 9.58
N LEU A 127 -3.04 3.78 10.65
CA LEU A 127 -3.93 2.62 10.74
C LEU A 127 -5.01 2.66 9.67
N GLU A 128 -5.61 3.83 9.41
CA GLU A 128 -6.58 3.97 8.32
C GLU A 128 -5.92 3.68 6.96
N GLU A 129 -4.74 4.22 6.68
CA GLU A 129 -4.02 3.99 5.43
C GLU A 129 -3.64 2.52 5.24
N GLN A 130 -3.11 1.86 6.28
CA GLN A 130 -2.59 0.49 6.17
C GLN A 130 -3.67 -0.60 6.26
N PHE A 131 -4.78 -0.36 6.95
CA PHE A 131 -5.82 -1.36 7.16
C PHE A 131 -7.12 -1.03 6.45
N LEU A 132 -7.53 0.23 6.43
CA LEU A 132 -8.81 0.62 5.85
C LEU A 132 -8.84 0.39 4.33
N TYR A 133 -7.79 0.75 3.62
CA TYR A 133 -7.74 0.58 2.18
C TYR A 133 -7.79 -0.91 1.76
N PRO A 134 -7.01 -1.82 2.37
CA PRO A 134 -7.16 -3.25 2.14
C PRO A 134 -8.56 -3.77 2.48
N LEU A 135 -9.12 -3.37 3.62
CA LEU A 135 -10.47 -3.78 4.02
C LEU A 135 -11.56 -3.34 3.03
N LEU A 136 -11.37 -2.21 2.36
CA LEU A 136 -12.30 -1.72 1.34
C LEU A 136 -12.08 -2.43 -0.01
N SER A 137 -10.88 -2.82 -0.33
CA SER A 137 -10.54 -3.41 -1.63
C SER A 137 -10.78 -4.91 -1.68
N ILE A 138 -10.42 -5.68 -0.66
CA ILE A 138 -10.49 -7.14 -0.68
C ILE A 138 -11.89 -7.69 -0.97
N PRO A 139 -12.97 -7.25 -0.29
CA PRO A 139 -14.31 -7.77 -0.57
C PRO A 139 -14.76 -7.49 -2.00
N VAL A 140 -14.43 -6.31 -2.53
CA VAL A 140 -14.77 -5.94 -3.91
C VAL A 140 -14.02 -6.80 -4.91
N LEU A 141 -12.72 -7.05 -4.68
CA LEU A 141 -11.91 -7.90 -5.53
C LEU A 141 -12.41 -9.35 -5.53
N ILE A 142 -12.84 -9.87 -4.37
CA ILE A 142 -13.44 -11.20 -4.27
C ILE A 142 -14.74 -11.27 -5.06
N LEU A 143 -15.63 -10.28 -4.94
CA LEU A 143 -16.86 -10.21 -5.75
C LEU A 143 -16.54 -10.14 -7.24
N CYS A 144 -15.59 -9.30 -7.61
CA CYS A 144 -15.19 -9.12 -9.02
C CYS A 144 -14.61 -10.39 -9.64
N LYS A 145 -13.97 -11.28 -8.86
CA LYS A 145 -13.55 -12.59 -9.35
C LYS A 145 -14.70 -13.39 -9.98
N PHE A 146 -15.90 -13.30 -9.41
CA PHE A 146 -17.08 -13.99 -9.94
C PHE A 146 -17.72 -13.26 -11.13
N LEU A 147 -17.42 -11.98 -11.29
CA LEU A 147 -17.98 -11.12 -12.35
C LEU A 147 -17.05 -10.97 -13.56
N ILE A 148 -15.89 -11.60 -13.56
CA ILE A 148 -14.84 -11.40 -14.56
C ILE A 148 -15.28 -11.77 -16.00
N LYS A 149 -16.29 -12.64 -16.13
CA LYS A 149 -16.85 -13.05 -17.43
C LYS A 149 -17.81 -12.01 -18.04
N ILE A 150 -18.14 -10.95 -17.31
CA ILE A 150 -19.05 -9.91 -17.79
C ILE A 150 -18.29 -9.03 -18.78
N GLU A 151 -18.90 -8.75 -19.91
CA GLU A 151 -18.41 -7.75 -20.86
C GLU A 151 -18.23 -6.41 -20.13
N ASN A 152 -17.14 -5.69 -20.46
CA ASN A 152 -16.79 -4.44 -19.80
C ASN A 152 -16.51 -4.57 -18.28
N PHE A 153 -15.87 -5.65 -17.85
CA PHE A 153 -15.50 -5.95 -16.47
C PHE A 153 -14.94 -4.73 -15.70
N ILE A 154 -14.08 -3.92 -16.32
CA ILE A 154 -13.46 -2.75 -15.67
C ILE A 154 -14.53 -1.75 -15.21
N PHE A 155 -15.57 -1.50 -16.00
CA PHE A 155 -16.66 -0.61 -15.59
C PHE A 155 -17.47 -1.21 -14.43
N VAL A 156 -17.72 -2.51 -14.47
CA VAL A 156 -18.39 -3.23 -13.38
C VAL A 156 -17.56 -3.13 -12.09
N TYR A 157 -16.25 -3.34 -12.19
CA TYR A 157 -15.33 -3.18 -11.06
C TYR A 157 -15.40 -1.77 -10.46
N ILE A 158 -15.28 -0.73 -11.30
CA ILE A 158 -15.35 0.67 -10.86
C ILE A 158 -16.68 0.95 -10.15
N PHE A 159 -17.79 0.52 -10.74
CA PHE A 159 -19.12 0.69 -10.16
C PHE A 159 -19.25 0.02 -8.79
N VAL A 160 -18.88 -1.25 -8.69
CA VAL A 160 -18.94 -2.02 -7.43
C VAL A 160 -18.05 -1.38 -6.36
N GLN A 161 -16.85 -0.92 -6.73
CA GLN A 161 -15.94 -0.24 -5.79
C GLN A 161 -16.53 1.07 -5.28
N ILE A 162 -17.16 1.87 -6.16
CA ILE A 162 -17.83 3.12 -5.77
C ILE A 162 -18.97 2.84 -4.79
N VAL A 163 -19.87 1.92 -5.14
CA VAL A 163 -21.03 1.57 -4.30
C VAL A 163 -20.56 1.07 -2.94
N PHE A 164 -19.60 0.12 -2.92
CA PHE A 164 -19.08 -0.45 -1.67
C PHE A 164 -18.41 0.61 -0.79
N PHE A 165 -17.61 1.51 -1.40
CA PHE A 165 -16.97 2.60 -0.68
C PHE A 165 -17.98 3.54 -0.01
N TYR A 166 -19.03 3.97 -0.72
CA TYR A 166 -20.03 4.87 -0.15
C TYR A 166 -20.92 4.18 0.90
N LEU A 167 -21.26 2.91 0.72
CA LEU A 167 -21.94 2.12 1.74
C LEU A 167 -21.09 2.02 3.02
N PHE A 168 -19.82 1.66 2.89
CA PHE A 168 -18.92 1.59 4.03
C PHE A 168 -18.78 2.94 4.73
N ARG A 169 -18.58 4.02 3.97
CA ARG A 169 -18.51 5.38 4.50
C ARG A 169 -19.79 5.75 5.27
N TYR A 170 -20.95 5.41 4.74
CA TYR A 170 -22.22 5.67 5.41
C TYR A 170 -22.28 4.97 6.77
N PHE A 171 -21.99 3.67 6.83
CA PHE A 171 -21.96 2.92 8.09
C PHE A 171 -20.88 3.41 9.06
N TYR A 172 -19.71 3.77 8.54
CA TYR A 172 -18.60 4.30 9.34
C TYR A 172 -18.96 5.63 10.00
N LEU A 173 -19.62 6.53 9.28
CA LEU A 173 -20.03 7.84 9.80
C LEU A 173 -21.25 7.77 10.75
N LEU A 174 -22.10 6.75 10.63
CA LEU A 174 -23.19 6.52 11.59
C LEU A 174 -22.65 6.16 12.99
N ASN A 175 -21.44 5.65 13.08
CA ASN A 175 -20.83 5.26 14.34
C ASN A 175 -20.24 6.50 15.04
N LYS A 176 -21.10 7.19 15.84
CA LYS A 176 -20.79 8.46 16.54
C LYS A 176 -19.57 8.41 17.48
N THR A 177 -19.01 7.22 17.75
CA THR A 177 -17.83 7.06 18.60
C THR A 177 -16.55 7.56 17.96
N ILE A 178 -16.55 7.73 16.62
CA ILE A 178 -15.39 8.20 15.87
C ILE A 178 -15.54 9.70 15.61
N LYS A 179 -15.42 10.50 16.67
CA LYS A 179 -15.46 11.98 16.60
C LYS A 179 -14.21 12.63 16.03
N TYR A 180 -13.17 11.84 15.75
CA TYR A 180 -11.91 12.40 15.25
C TYR A 180 -11.94 12.47 13.74
N ASN A 181 -11.45 13.58 13.23
CA ASN A 181 -11.17 13.88 11.84
C ASN A 181 -10.43 12.72 11.17
N SER A 182 -11.18 11.79 10.59
CA SER A 182 -10.63 10.62 9.91
C SER A 182 -10.30 10.95 8.46
N MET A 183 -9.37 10.19 7.87
CA MET A 183 -9.06 10.31 6.45
C MET A 183 -10.30 10.08 5.58
N ILE A 184 -11.24 9.26 6.05
CA ILE A 184 -12.47 8.94 5.31
C ILE A 184 -13.36 10.16 5.02
N ASN A 185 -13.13 11.29 5.72
CA ASN A 185 -13.79 12.55 5.40
C ASN A 185 -13.36 13.11 4.03
N PHE A 186 -12.20 12.68 3.52
CA PHE A 186 -11.69 13.00 2.19
C PHE A 186 -12.13 11.96 1.15
N SER A 187 -13.42 11.65 1.12
CA SER A 187 -13.98 10.52 0.35
C SER A 187 -13.58 10.51 -1.13
N LYS A 188 -13.63 11.64 -1.82
CA LYS A 188 -13.31 11.71 -3.25
C LYS A 188 -11.84 11.38 -3.53
N PRO A 189 -10.84 12.02 -2.88
CA PRO A 189 -9.43 11.66 -3.05
C PRO A 189 -9.11 10.21 -2.67
N ILE A 190 -9.73 9.68 -1.60
CA ILE A 190 -9.52 8.28 -1.19
C ILE A 190 -10.09 7.32 -2.22
N LEU A 191 -11.32 7.57 -2.70
CA LEU A 191 -11.92 6.76 -3.75
C LEU A 191 -11.07 6.78 -5.03
N PHE A 192 -10.56 7.95 -5.41
CA PHE A 192 -9.63 8.08 -6.52
C PHE A 192 -8.36 7.24 -6.30
N SER A 193 -7.76 7.30 -5.11
CA SER A 193 -6.57 6.50 -4.79
C SER A 193 -6.85 5.00 -4.88
N LEU A 194 -7.96 4.53 -4.31
CA LEU A 194 -8.36 3.11 -4.35
C LEU A 194 -8.58 2.62 -5.78
N LEU A 195 -9.35 3.37 -6.57
CA LEU A 195 -9.61 3.01 -7.96
C LEU A 195 -8.32 3.02 -8.78
N SER A 196 -7.55 4.10 -8.70
CA SER A 196 -6.35 4.27 -9.50
C SER A 196 -5.26 3.27 -9.17
N SER A 197 -5.06 2.94 -7.88
CA SER A 197 -4.06 1.95 -7.46
C SER A 197 -4.38 0.53 -7.93
N ASN A 198 -5.67 0.21 -8.08
CA ASN A 198 -6.06 -1.09 -8.61
C ASN A 198 -6.05 -1.10 -10.15
N LEU A 199 -6.49 -0.01 -10.79
CA LEU A 199 -6.50 0.08 -12.25
C LEU A 199 -5.10 0.02 -12.86
N ILE A 200 -4.09 0.61 -12.21
CA ILE A 200 -2.71 0.51 -12.71
C ILE A 200 -2.22 -0.94 -12.73
N VAL A 201 -2.60 -1.76 -11.77
CA VAL A 201 -2.24 -3.18 -11.75
C VAL A 201 -2.90 -3.93 -12.91
N PHE A 202 -4.21 -3.71 -13.17
CA PHE A 202 -4.86 -4.28 -14.35
C PHE A 202 -4.15 -3.89 -15.64
N PHE A 203 -3.76 -2.62 -15.76
CA PHE A 203 -3.06 -2.11 -16.93
C PHE A 203 -1.66 -2.72 -17.10
N ILE A 204 -0.91 -2.89 -16.01
CA ILE A 204 0.42 -3.54 -16.05
C ILE A 204 0.29 -4.99 -16.52
N PHE A 205 -0.62 -5.78 -15.94
CA PHE A 205 -0.83 -7.16 -16.35
C PHE A 205 -1.26 -7.29 -17.81
N TYR A 206 -2.09 -6.38 -18.29
CA TYR A 206 -2.48 -6.30 -19.71
C TYR A 206 -1.27 -5.98 -20.59
N ASN A 207 -0.48 -4.98 -20.26
CA ASN A 207 0.69 -4.55 -21.06
C ASN A 207 1.79 -5.61 -21.12
N GLN A 208 1.93 -6.43 -20.07
CA GLN A 208 2.90 -7.52 -20.05
C GLN A 208 2.41 -8.76 -20.85
N GLY A 209 1.23 -8.70 -21.46
CA GLY A 209 0.70 -9.77 -22.30
C GLY A 209 0.36 -11.05 -21.55
N ILE A 210 0.05 -10.95 -20.27
CA ILE A 210 -0.25 -12.11 -19.43
C ILE A 210 -1.64 -12.67 -19.76
N ASP A 211 -1.72 -13.95 -20.08
CA ASP A 211 -2.99 -14.63 -20.24
C ASP A 211 -3.85 -14.54 -18.99
N ASP A 212 -5.17 -14.43 -19.14
CA ASP A 212 -6.10 -14.21 -18.02
C ASP A 212 -5.71 -13.04 -17.11
N TYR A 213 -5.15 -11.97 -17.70
CA TYR A 213 -4.58 -10.83 -16.98
C TYR A 213 -5.50 -10.23 -15.90
N LEU A 214 -6.83 -10.21 -16.16
CA LEU A 214 -7.81 -9.69 -15.19
C LEU A 214 -7.85 -10.53 -13.91
N LEU A 215 -7.90 -11.87 -14.06
CA LEU A 215 -7.93 -12.77 -12.92
C LEU A 215 -6.63 -12.72 -12.12
N LYS A 216 -5.49 -12.73 -12.82
CA LYS A 216 -4.17 -12.67 -12.18
C LYS A 216 -3.96 -11.33 -11.50
N ALA A 217 -4.38 -10.21 -12.11
CA ALA A 217 -4.33 -8.90 -11.47
C ALA A 217 -5.18 -8.84 -10.19
N ILE A 218 -6.39 -9.44 -10.19
CA ILE A 218 -7.22 -9.56 -8.99
C ILE A 218 -6.48 -10.34 -7.90
N PHE A 219 -5.89 -11.49 -8.24
CA PHE A 219 -5.13 -12.29 -7.28
C PHE A 219 -3.93 -11.52 -6.72
N TYR A 220 -3.21 -10.78 -7.56
CA TYR A 220 -2.11 -9.92 -7.11
C TYR A 220 -2.59 -8.82 -6.18
N LEU A 221 -3.71 -8.16 -6.48
CA LEU A 221 -4.28 -7.12 -5.63
C LEU A 221 -4.74 -7.68 -4.28
N ILE A 222 -5.37 -8.86 -4.26
CA ILE A 222 -5.72 -9.56 -3.01
C ILE A 222 -4.45 -9.87 -2.21
N ALA A 223 -3.45 -10.47 -2.85
CA ALA A 223 -2.18 -10.80 -2.21
C ALA A 223 -1.45 -9.57 -1.65
N SER A 224 -1.44 -8.47 -2.42
CA SER A 224 -0.86 -7.19 -2.00
C SER A 224 -1.56 -6.61 -0.79
N ASN A 225 -2.89 -6.61 -0.78
CA ASN A 225 -3.67 -6.10 0.34
C ASN A 225 -3.53 -6.98 1.59
N VAL A 226 -3.51 -8.31 1.43
CA VAL A 226 -3.25 -9.23 2.54
C VAL A 226 -1.83 -9.05 3.06
N GLY A 227 -0.85 -8.86 2.18
CA GLY A 227 0.55 -8.61 2.55
C GLY A 227 0.75 -7.37 3.44
N LEU A 228 -0.12 -6.35 3.31
CA LEU A 228 -0.08 -5.15 4.15
C LEU A 228 -0.43 -5.44 5.62
N PHE A 229 -1.21 -6.49 5.92
CA PHE A 229 -1.49 -6.89 7.31
C PHE A 229 -0.25 -7.46 8.03
N PHE A 230 0.77 -7.89 7.29
CA PHE A 230 2.03 -8.35 7.84
C PHE A 230 3.00 -7.17 8.04
N VAL A 231 2.65 -6.28 8.96
CA VAL A 231 3.36 -5.00 9.24
C VAL A 231 4.87 -5.19 9.50
N GLY A 232 5.28 -6.38 9.87
CA GLY A 232 6.67 -6.69 10.19
C GLY A 232 7.58 -6.92 9.01
N VAL A 233 7.03 -7.15 7.84
CA VAL A 233 7.81 -7.46 6.65
C VAL A 233 7.97 -6.20 5.82
N PRO A 234 9.21 -5.80 5.48
CA PRO A 234 9.47 -4.59 4.70
C PRO A 234 8.64 -4.61 3.42
N ALA A 235 7.75 -3.64 3.24
CA ALA A 235 6.88 -3.51 2.07
C ALA A 235 6.15 -4.82 1.67
N GLY A 236 5.94 -5.78 2.59
CA GLY A 236 5.32 -7.09 2.33
C GLY A 236 6.15 -7.99 1.39
N ILE A 237 7.47 -7.75 1.27
CA ILE A 237 8.36 -8.53 0.37
C ILE A 237 8.32 -10.01 0.75
N GLY A 238 8.08 -10.86 -0.25
CA GLY A 238 8.00 -12.31 -0.13
C GLY A 238 6.59 -12.81 0.21
N ILE A 239 5.89 -12.23 1.17
CA ILE A 239 4.55 -12.70 1.58
C ILE A 239 3.54 -12.54 0.46
N ARG A 240 3.45 -11.36 -0.15
CA ARG A 240 2.49 -11.13 -1.23
C ARG A 240 2.83 -11.93 -2.49
N GLU A 241 4.11 -12.14 -2.78
CA GLU A 241 4.54 -13.00 -3.87
C GLU A 241 4.12 -14.45 -3.62
N LEU A 242 4.34 -14.97 -2.42
CA LEU A 242 3.92 -16.34 -2.06
C LEU A 242 2.40 -16.49 -2.12
N ILE A 243 1.63 -15.54 -1.58
CA ILE A 243 0.17 -15.58 -1.63
C ILE A 243 -0.31 -15.50 -3.09
N PHE A 244 0.29 -14.63 -3.90
CA PHE A 244 -0.06 -14.49 -5.31
C PHE A 244 0.16 -15.79 -6.08
N ILE A 245 1.35 -16.39 -5.95
CA ILE A 245 1.71 -17.64 -6.61
C ILE A 245 0.77 -18.78 -6.14
N TYR A 246 0.45 -18.83 -4.85
CA TYR A 246 -0.50 -19.80 -4.31
C TYR A 246 -1.91 -19.63 -4.92
N LEU A 247 -2.38 -18.39 -5.09
CA LEU A 247 -3.70 -18.09 -5.66
C LEU A 247 -3.79 -18.40 -7.16
N VAL A 248 -2.71 -18.17 -7.91
CA VAL A 248 -2.64 -18.48 -9.34
C VAL A 248 -2.50 -19.99 -9.56
N GLY A 249 -1.84 -20.70 -8.66
CA GLY A 249 -1.58 -22.13 -8.76
C GLY A 249 -0.59 -22.47 -9.90
N THR A 250 -0.73 -23.67 -10.47
CA THR A 250 0.18 -24.18 -11.52
C THR A 250 -0.27 -23.87 -12.94
N SER A 251 -1.30 -23.03 -13.11
CA SER A 251 -1.90 -22.74 -14.43
C SER A 251 -1.04 -21.86 -15.33
N THR A 252 -0.03 -21.19 -14.76
CA THR A 252 0.86 -20.28 -15.47
C THR A 252 2.30 -20.63 -15.15
N PRO A 253 3.23 -20.57 -16.12
CA PRO A 253 4.66 -20.73 -15.86
C PRO A 253 5.12 -19.75 -14.81
N PHE A 254 5.90 -20.23 -13.84
CA PHE A 254 6.41 -19.39 -12.75
C PHE A 254 7.24 -18.22 -13.27
N ALA A 255 8.01 -18.44 -14.36
CA ALA A 255 8.85 -17.43 -14.98
C ALA A 255 8.05 -16.17 -15.39
N GLU A 256 6.91 -16.34 -16.05
CA GLU A 256 6.04 -15.24 -16.47
C GLU A 256 5.51 -14.44 -15.27
N LEU A 257 5.07 -15.13 -14.21
CA LEU A 257 4.59 -14.49 -13.00
C LEU A 257 5.72 -13.71 -12.29
N ALA A 258 6.92 -14.29 -12.25
CA ALA A 258 8.08 -13.69 -11.64
C ALA A 258 8.50 -12.39 -12.35
N ILE A 259 8.48 -12.36 -13.68
CA ILE A 259 8.79 -11.18 -14.48
C ILE A 259 7.84 -10.02 -14.12
N VAL A 260 6.54 -10.27 -14.09
CA VAL A 260 5.54 -9.24 -13.74
C VAL A 260 5.71 -8.75 -12.30
N LEU A 261 5.98 -9.65 -11.37
CA LEU A 261 6.23 -9.28 -9.97
C LEU A 261 7.46 -8.38 -9.81
N ILE A 262 8.56 -8.70 -10.51
CA ILE A 262 9.77 -7.87 -10.53
C ILE A 262 9.45 -6.52 -11.16
N TYR A 263 8.76 -6.51 -12.29
CA TYR A 263 8.39 -5.29 -13.00
C TYR A 263 7.58 -4.33 -12.11
N ILE A 264 6.53 -4.82 -11.48
CA ILE A 264 5.72 -4.01 -10.56
C ILE A 264 6.58 -3.47 -9.41
N ARG A 265 7.48 -4.29 -8.86
CA ARG A 265 8.38 -3.85 -7.78
C ARG A 265 9.31 -2.74 -8.21
N LEU A 266 9.91 -2.86 -9.39
CA LEU A 266 10.78 -1.84 -9.95
C LEU A 266 10.04 -0.51 -10.16
N LEU A 267 8.83 -0.56 -10.71
CA LEU A 267 8.01 0.63 -10.89
C LEU A 267 7.74 1.36 -9.57
N PHE A 268 7.27 0.63 -8.55
CA PHE A 268 7.01 1.23 -7.24
C PHE A 268 8.29 1.74 -6.58
N LEU A 269 9.41 1.02 -6.69
CA LEU A 269 10.70 1.44 -6.14
C LEU A 269 11.19 2.74 -6.78
N ILE A 270 11.06 2.86 -8.11
CA ILE A 270 11.45 4.08 -8.85
C ILE A 270 10.64 5.27 -8.34
N VAL A 271 9.32 5.14 -8.26
CA VAL A 271 8.44 6.23 -7.82
C VAL A 271 8.70 6.58 -6.34
N ASP A 272 8.82 5.59 -5.46
CA ASP A 272 9.17 5.80 -4.05
C ASP A 272 10.49 6.55 -3.89
N THR A 273 11.50 6.16 -4.68
CA THR A 273 12.82 6.78 -4.63
C THR A 273 12.77 8.24 -5.09
N ILE A 274 12.09 8.51 -6.21
CA ILE A 274 11.93 9.87 -6.73
C ILE A 274 11.22 10.76 -5.69
N PHE A 275 10.08 10.32 -5.17
CA PHE A 275 9.33 11.10 -4.19
C PHE A 275 10.09 11.25 -2.88
N GLY A 276 10.77 10.20 -2.42
CA GLY A 276 11.59 10.24 -1.23
C GLY A 276 12.75 11.22 -1.33
N LEU A 277 13.44 11.26 -2.48
CA LEU A 277 14.49 12.24 -2.75
C LEU A 277 13.94 13.67 -2.80
N ILE A 278 12.81 13.90 -3.48
CA ILE A 278 12.15 15.22 -3.48
C ILE A 278 11.82 15.65 -2.05
N GLY A 279 11.23 14.77 -1.25
CA GLY A 279 10.91 15.04 0.14
C GLY A 279 12.14 15.37 0.98
N PHE A 280 13.24 14.65 0.80
CA PHE A 280 14.51 14.88 1.47
C PHE A 280 15.11 16.25 1.10
N LEU A 281 15.15 16.61 -0.18
CA LEU A 281 15.67 17.88 -0.67
C LEU A 281 14.87 19.08 -0.15
N ILE A 282 13.53 18.98 -0.11
CA ILE A 282 12.68 20.02 0.47
C ILE A 282 12.97 20.18 1.97
N LYS A 283 13.22 19.09 2.69
CA LYS A 283 13.59 19.11 4.10
C LYS A 283 14.90 19.83 4.37
N LEU A 284 15.94 19.52 3.57
CA LEU A 284 17.25 20.17 3.68
C LEU A 284 17.16 21.70 3.46
N LYS A 285 16.30 22.13 2.54
CA LYS A 285 16.12 23.56 2.26
C LYS A 285 15.42 24.33 3.40
N ASN A 286 14.66 23.63 4.23
CA ASN A 286 13.86 24.23 5.31
C ASN A 286 14.51 24.11 6.71
N GLN A 287 15.70 23.51 6.80
CA GLN A 287 16.59 23.54 7.96
C GLN A 287 17.55 24.72 7.88
#